data_535f44246a09ee89c259ec4f3e65d8d4
#
_entry.id   535f44246a09ee89c259ec4f3e65d8d4
#
_cell.length_a   1.000
_cell.length_b   1.000
_cell.length_c   1.000
_cell.angle_alpha   90.00
_cell.angle_beta   90.00
_cell.angle_gamma   90.00
#
_symmetry.space_group_name_H-M   'P 1'
#
loop_
_entity.id
_entity.type
_entity.pdbx_description
1 polymer ?
#
loop_
_entity_poly.entity_id
_entity_poly.type
_entity_poly.pdbx_seq_one_letter_code
_entity_poly.pdbx_strand_id
1 'polypeptide(L)'
;MAKRRPSGDGMVRKREDGRWEGRIVVGHKQNGEHIFRYVLAKTQKELLDKLHRDLDAFQDVELTEDSRMTLGEWLDRWMEDYGAATLRPNTLRSYEQFIRCYIKPYLGNKIVSRVTRMDIQKLYRKLKHEGRVREHPEHGHELSDTMVLRIHAMLHRCLKDAEAAHVIARNPCLLYTSPSPRDRSLS
;
A
#
# COMPACT_ATOMS: atom_id res chain seq x y z
N MET A 1 34.90 19.77 15.62
CA MET A 1 34.06 18.81 16.40
C MET A 1 32.74 18.60 15.68
N ALA A 2 32.43 17.38 15.26
CA ALA A 2 31.19 17.09 14.59
C ALA A 2 30.00 17.20 15.58
N LYS A 3 29.05 18.05 15.26
CA LYS A 3 27.82 18.29 16.07
C LYS A 3 27.04 16.96 16.19
N ARG A 4 26.87 16.48 17.43
CA ARG A 4 26.07 15.27 17.71
C ARG A 4 24.64 15.52 17.27
N ARG A 5 24.10 14.66 16.38
CA ARG A 5 22.71 14.76 15.90
C ARG A 5 21.74 14.53 17.06
N PRO A 6 20.54 15.19 17.05
CA PRO A 6 19.50 14.92 18.03
C PRO A 6 19.10 13.44 18.01
N SER A 7 18.77 12.92 19.19
CA SER A 7 18.25 11.55 19.33
C SER A 7 16.87 11.50 18.65
N GLY A 8 16.73 10.69 17.59
CA GLY A 8 15.50 10.59 16.79
C GLY A 8 15.70 10.71 15.27
N ASP A 9 16.76 11.36 14.81
CA ASP A 9 17.01 11.64 13.37
C ASP A 9 17.39 10.40 12.52
N GLY A 10 17.34 9.21 13.10
CA GLY A 10 17.70 7.98 12.39
C GLY A 10 19.20 7.85 12.12
N MET A 11 19.61 6.67 11.64
CA MET A 11 20.99 6.41 11.22
C MET A 11 21.14 6.68 9.72
N VAL A 12 22.18 7.41 9.34
CA VAL A 12 22.53 7.69 7.93
C VAL A 12 23.97 7.27 7.69
N ARG A 13 24.21 6.45 6.67
CA ARG A 13 25.53 6.00 6.24
C ARG A 13 25.66 5.96 4.72
N LYS A 14 26.86 6.10 4.21
CA LYS A 14 27.19 5.83 2.82
C LYS A 14 27.60 4.35 2.70
N ARG A 15 27.03 3.64 1.74
CA ARG A 15 27.34 2.24 1.44
C ARG A 15 28.56 2.15 0.53
N GLU A 16 29.15 0.98 0.44
CA GLU A 16 30.27 0.69 -0.46
C GLU A 16 29.87 0.83 -1.93
N ASP A 17 28.62 0.57 -2.27
CA ASP A 17 28.04 0.76 -3.60
C ASP A 17 27.80 2.24 -3.98
N GLY A 18 28.25 3.18 -3.14
CA GLY A 18 28.16 4.63 -3.35
C GLY A 18 26.80 5.24 -3.02
N ARG A 19 25.77 4.43 -2.75
CA ARG A 19 24.44 4.91 -2.33
C ARG A 19 24.41 5.28 -0.87
N TRP A 20 23.48 6.16 -0.52
CA TRP A 20 23.20 6.53 0.86
C TRP A 20 22.07 5.68 1.42
N GLU A 21 22.25 5.18 2.62
CA GLU A 21 21.28 4.40 3.39
C GLU A 21 20.95 5.10 4.71
N GLY A 22 19.68 5.16 5.01
CA GLY A 22 19.18 5.63 6.30
C GLY A 22 18.17 4.65 6.90
N ARG A 23 18.04 4.68 8.22
CA ARG A 23 16.99 3.91 8.93
C ARG A 23 16.36 4.76 10.01
N ILE A 24 15.05 4.62 10.17
CA ILE A 24 14.24 5.20 11.26
C ILE A 24 13.54 4.08 12.01
N VAL A 25 13.27 4.31 13.29
CA VAL A 25 12.42 3.42 14.09
C VAL A 25 10.97 3.78 13.77
N VAL A 26 10.17 2.78 13.42
CA VAL A 26 8.75 2.95 13.05
C VAL A 26 7.80 2.17 13.98
N GLY A 27 8.35 1.44 14.96
CA GLY A 27 7.59 0.69 15.94
C GLY A 27 8.48 -0.22 16.78
N HIS A 28 7.85 -1.01 17.65
CA HIS A 28 8.51 -1.99 18.51
C HIS A 28 7.84 -3.35 18.34
N LYS A 29 8.64 -4.41 18.46
CA LYS A 29 8.13 -5.77 18.55
C LYS A 29 7.58 -6.04 19.95
N GLN A 30 6.83 -7.14 20.12
CA GLN A 30 6.34 -7.57 21.43
C GLN A 30 7.46 -7.81 22.46
N ASN A 31 8.68 -8.15 21.99
CA ASN A 31 9.87 -8.33 22.81
C ASN A 31 10.64 -7.02 23.09
N GLY A 32 10.13 -5.86 22.70
CA GLY A 32 10.74 -4.54 22.90
C GLY A 32 11.80 -4.16 21.86
N GLU A 33 12.15 -5.04 20.90
CA GLU A 33 13.09 -4.69 19.82
C GLU A 33 12.48 -3.69 18.84
N HIS A 34 13.31 -2.76 18.33
CA HIS A 34 12.89 -1.76 17.36
C HIS A 34 12.56 -2.36 15.98
N ILE A 35 11.46 -1.92 15.39
CA ILE A 35 11.13 -2.16 13.98
C ILE A 35 11.74 -1.01 13.17
N PHE A 36 12.68 -1.32 12.27
CA PHE A 36 13.35 -0.32 11.44
C PHE A 36 12.78 -0.27 10.04
N ARG A 37 12.58 0.96 9.53
CA ARG A 37 12.37 1.23 8.12
C ARG A 37 13.67 1.71 7.51
N TYR A 38 14.08 1.08 6.39
CA TYR A 38 15.28 1.43 5.64
C TYR A 38 14.93 2.23 4.40
N VAL A 39 15.69 3.28 4.15
CA VAL A 39 15.54 4.17 2.99
C VAL A 39 16.87 4.24 2.25
N LEU A 40 16.82 4.17 0.91
CA LEU A 40 17.96 4.27 0.03
C LEU A 40 17.83 5.48 -0.89
N ALA A 41 18.92 6.17 -1.15
CA ALA A 41 18.99 7.29 -2.09
C ALA A 41 20.35 7.39 -2.77
N LYS A 42 20.41 8.07 -3.91
CA LYS A 42 21.66 8.33 -4.64
C LYS A 42 22.49 9.43 -3.96
N THR A 43 21.85 10.42 -3.35
CA THR A 43 22.51 11.54 -2.66
C THR A 43 22.06 11.61 -1.20
N GLN A 44 22.91 12.23 -0.36
CA GLN A 44 22.60 12.44 1.06
C GLN A 44 21.36 13.34 1.24
N LYS A 45 21.24 14.39 0.42
CA LYS A 45 20.12 15.33 0.46
C LYS A 45 18.79 14.59 0.17
N GLU A 46 18.75 13.82 -0.92
CA GLU A 46 17.58 13.00 -1.28
C GLU A 46 17.22 12.01 -0.16
N LEU A 47 18.24 11.43 0.50
CA LEU A 47 18.00 10.53 1.63
C LEU A 47 17.36 11.26 2.81
N LEU A 48 17.86 12.42 3.18
CA LEU A 48 17.30 13.21 4.28
C LEU A 48 15.87 13.65 4.00
N ASP A 49 15.58 14.11 2.78
CA ASP A 49 14.23 14.49 2.36
C ASP A 49 13.24 13.29 2.40
N LYS A 50 13.71 12.09 2.07
CA LYS A 50 12.93 10.86 2.20
C LYS A 50 12.72 10.46 3.65
N LEU A 51 13.76 10.55 4.49
CA LEU A 51 13.70 10.23 5.91
C LEU A 51 12.74 11.16 6.65
N HIS A 52 12.80 12.48 6.39
CA HIS A 52 11.87 13.43 6.99
C HIS A 52 10.42 13.13 6.61
N ARG A 53 10.15 12.87 5.33
CA ARG A 53 8.79 12.48 4.89
C ARG A 53 8.30 11.19 5.55
N ASP A 54 9.20 10.22 5.72
CA ASP A 54 8.86 8.98 6.41
C ASP A 54 8.65 9.24 7.91
N LEU A 55 9.49 10.04 8.56
CA LEU A 55 9.30 10.45 9.96
C LEU A 55 7.95 11.14 10.16
N ASP A 56 7.61 12.13 9.33
CA ASP A 56 6.32 12.83 9.40
C ASP A 56 5.14 11.86 9.19
N ALA A 57 5.30 10.85 8.33
CA ALA A 57 4.27 9.85 8.07
C ALA A 57 4.08 8.86 9.23
N PHE A 58 5.10 8.65 10.06
CA PHE A 58 5.10 7.69 11.17
C PHE A 58 5.15 8.35 12.55
N GLN A 59 5.06 9.68 12.62
CA GLN A 59 5.30 10.47 13.85
C GLN A 59 4.41 10.09 15.02
N ASP A 60 3.22 9.56 14.77
CA ASP A 60 2.26 9.14 15.80
C ASP A 60 1.76 7.69 15.60
N VAL A 61 2.49 6.88 14.83
CA VAL A 61 2.04 5.53 14.48
C VAL A 61 3.13 4.50 14.78
N GLU A 62 2.88 3.68 15.77
CA GLU A 62 3.69 2.52 16.10
C GLU A 62 3.26 1.33 15.24
N LEU A 63 4.09 0.95 14.25
CA LEU A 63 3.78 -0.17 13.36
C LEU A 63 4.04 -1.51 14.06
N THR A 64 3.20 -2.49 13.74
CA THR A 64 3.33 -3.88 14.21
C THR A 64 4.32 -4.70 13.36
N GLU A 65 4.67 -5.90 13.81
CA GLU A 65 5.49 -6.84 13.03
C GLU A 65 4.82 -7.20 11.68
N ASP A 66 3.50 -7.21 11.65
CA ASP A 66 2.68 -7.47 10.46
C ASP A 66 2.90 -6.45 9.34
N SER A 67 3.48 -5.28 9.63
CA SER A 67 3.84 -4.28 8.62
C SER A 67 4.87 -4.75 7.58
N ARG A 68 5.54 -5.88 7.84
CA ARG A 68 6.53 -6.51 6.94
C ARG A 68 5.91 -7.51 5.97
N MET A 69 4.68 -7.97 6.24
CA MET A 69 4.02 -8.90 5.33
C MET A 69 3.73 -8.26 3.98
N THR A 70 3.57 -9.09 2.98
CA THR A 70 3.16 -8.65 1.64
C THR A 70 1.69 -8.24 1.63
N LEU A 71 1.29 -7.44 0.64
CA LEU A 71 -0.12 -7.11 0.45
C LEU A 71 -0.96 -8.37 0.22
N GLY A 72 -0.40 -9.37 -0.47
CA GLY A 72 -1.09 -10.64 -0.71
C GLY A 72 -1.38 -11.40 0.57
N GLU A 73 -0.40 -11.51 1.47
CA GLU A 73 -0.54 -12.15 2.78
C GLU A 73 -1.52 -11.38 3.68
N TRP A 74 -1.44 -10.05 3.68
CA TRP A 74 -2.40 -9.23 4.41
C TRP A 74 -3.84 -9.42 3.91
N LEU A 75 -4.05 -9.46 2.58
CA LEU A 75 -5.37 -9.67 1.98
C LEU A 75 -5.95 -11.04 2.36
N ASP A 76 -5.14 -12.10 2.39
CA ASP A 76 -5.59 -13.42 2.82
C ASP A 76 -6.03 -13.41 4.29
N ARG A 77 -5.16 -12.91 5.17
CA ARG A 77 -5.45 -12.77 6.59
C ARG A 77 -6.68 -11.89 6.85
N TRP A 78 -6.81 -10.78 6.13
CA TRP A 78 -7.97 -9.91 6.23
C TRP A 78 -9.27 -10.61 5.82
N MET A 79 -9.22 -11.46 4.80
CA MET A 79 -10.38 -12.26 4.39
C MET A 79 -10.76 -13.30 5.44
N GLU A 80 -9.78 -13.94 6.08
CA GLU A 80 -10.00 -14.93 7.15
C GLU A 80 -10.54 -14.27 8.43
N ASP A 81 -9.87 -13.22 8.91
CA ASP A 81 -10.17 -12.61 10.21
C ASP A 81 -11.39 -11.66 10.16
N TYR A 82 -11.46 -10.81 9.13
CA TYR A 82 -12.48 -9.75 9.03
C TYR A 82 -13.58 -10.06 8.02
N GLY A 83 -13.22 -10.67 6.88
CA GLY A 83 -14.13 -10.94 5.79
C GLY A 83 -15.17 -11.99 6.16
N ALA A 84 -14.74 -13.12 6.68
CA ALA A 84 -15.60 -14.25 7.05
C ALA A 84 -16.63 -13.87 8.13
N ALA A 85 -16.24 -13.02 9.09
CA ALA A 85 -17.09 -12.61 10.19
C ALA A 85 -18.12 -11.53 9.82
N THR A 86 -17.85 -10.70 8.79
CA THR A 86 -18.65 -9.48 8.54
C THR A 86 -19.35 -9.44 7.19
N LEU A 87 -18.92 -10.26 6.21
CA LEU A 87 -19.41 -10.19 4.84
C LEU A 87 -20.46 -11.27 4.54
N ARG A 88 -21.45 -10.90 3.73
CA ARG A 88 -22.38 -11.88 3.17
C ARG A 88 -21.66 -12.82 2.20
N PRO A 89 -22.09 -14.11 2.06
CA PRO A 89 -21.41 -15.11 1.24
C PRO A 89 -21.12 -14.67 -0.21
N ASN A 90 -22.06 -13.98 -0.85
CA ASN A 90 -21.85 -13.48 -2.21
C ASN A 90 -20.82 -12.37 -2.30
N THR A 91 -20.73 -11.50 -1.29
CA THR A 91 -19.71 -10.44 -1.21
C THR A 91 -18.34 -11.08 -0.98
N LEU A 92 -18.27 -12.07 -0.09
CA LEU A 92 -17.04 -12.81 0.21
C LEU A 92 -16.45 -13.42 -1.06
N ARG A 93 -17.27 -14.19 -1.83
CA ARG A 93 -16.85 -14.76 -3.12
C ARG A 93 -16.36 -13.71 -4.12
N SER A 94 -17.03 -12.56 -4.17
CA SER A 94 -16.62 -11.46 -5.06
C SER A 94 -15.27 -10.89 -4.64
N TYR A 95 -15.04 -10.75 -3.34
CA TYR A 95 -13.77 -10.24 -2.80
C TYR A 95 -12.62 -11.22 -3.02
N GLU A 96 -12.83 -12.52 -2.81
CA GLU A 96 -11.87 -13.58 -3.15
C GLU A 96 -11.46 -13.50 -4.63
N GLN A 97 -12.44 -13.34 -5.53
CA GLN A 97 -12.18 -13.17 -6.95
C GLN A 97 -11.39 -11.91 -7.23
N PHE A 98 -11.73 -10.76 -6.60
CA PHE A 98 -11.01 -9.50 -6.79
C PHE A 98 -9.56 -9.61 -6.34
N ILE A 99 -9.33 -10.22 -5.19
CA ILE A 99 -8.00 -10.45 -4.65
C ILE A 99 -7.18 -11.33 -5.59
N ARG A 100 -7.72 -12.50 -5.95
CA ARG A 100 -7.01 -13.50 -6.75
C ARG A 100 -6.72 -13.03 -8.17
N CYS A 101 -7.71 -12.43 -8.84
CA CYS A 101 -7.60 -12.13 -10.26
C CYS A 101 -7.05 -10.73 -10.55
N TYR A 102 -7.29 -9.75 -9.66
CA TYR A 102 -7.04 -8.35 -9.97
C TYR A 102 -6.01 -7.66 -9.09
N ILE A 103 -5.74 -8.15 -7.87
CA ILE A 103 -4.81 -7.47 -6.97
C ILE A 103 -3.51 -8.25 -6.81
N LYS A 104 -3.58 -9.52 -6.41
CA LYS A 104 -2.39 -10.35 -6.17
C LYS A 104 -1.43 -10.45 -7.35
N PRO A 105 -1.87 -10.60 -8.62
CA PRO A 105 -0.96 -10.69 -9.75
C PRO A 105 -0.09 -9.45 -9.96
N TYR A 106 -0.55 -8.28 -9.50
CA TYR A 106 0.12 -7.00 -9.74
C TYR A 106 0.79 -6.41 -8.51
N LEU A 107 0.16 -6.52 -7.33
CA LEU A 107 0.62 -5.91 -6.09
C LEU A 107 0.84 -6.91 -4.96
N GLY A 108 0.49 -8.18 -5.13
CA GLY A 108 0.52 -9.19 -4.06
C GLY A 108 1.88 -9.35 -3.39
N ASN A 109 2.96 -9.30 -4.16
CA ASN A 109 4.34 -9.49 -3.65
C ASN A 109 4.95 -8.22 -3.02
N LYS A 110 4.22 -7.10 -3.04
CA LYS A 110 4.72 -5.85 -2.47
C LYS A 110 4.44 -5.82 -0.97
N ILE A 111 5.43 -5.41 -0.17
CA ILE A 111 5.25 -5.22 1.28
C ILE A 111 4.12 -4.20 1.50
N VAL A 112 3.13 -4.54 2.32
CA VAL A 112 1.91 -3.75 2.53
C VAL A 112 2.23 -2.32 2.98
N SER A 113 3.16 -2.13 3.90
CA SER A 113 3.59 -0.81 4.38
C SER A 113 4.35 0.02 3.33
N ARG A 114 4.72 -0.56 2.19
CA ARG A 114 5.39 0.11 1.06
C ARG A 114 4.46 0.33 -0.14
N VAL A 115 3.20 -0.05 -0.04
CA VAL A 115 2.22 0.24 -1.09
C VAL A 115 1.95 1.73 -1.11
N THR A 116 2.14 2.35 -2.27
CA THR A 116 1.94 3.78 -2.46
C THR A 116 0.67 4.06 -3.26
N ARG A 117 0.18 5.30 -3.18
CA ARG A 117 -0.91 5.78 -4.02
C ARG A 117 -0.61 5.57 -5.51
N MET A 118 0.64 5.79 -5.93
CA MET A 118 1.04 5.59 -7.33
C MET A 118 0.94 4.13 -7.77
N ASP A 119 1.23 3.18 -6.91
CA ASP A 119 1.08 1.76 -7.21
C ASP A 119 -0.39 1.40 -7.44
N ILE A 120 -1.28 1.90 -6.58
CA ILE A 120 -2.72 1.69 -6.69
C ILE A 120 -3.28 2.35 -7.96
N GLN A 121 -2.84 3.56 -8.31
CA GLN A 121 -3.24 4.22 -9.55
C GLN A 121 -2.76 3.46 -10.80
N LYS A 122 -1.54 2.93 -10.76
CA LYS A 122 -1.02 2.06 -11.84
C LYS A 122 -1.85 0.78 -11.97
N LEU A 123 -2.23 0.17 -10.84
CA LEU A 123 -3.12 -0.99 -10.83
C LEU A 123 -4.43 -0.67 -11.53
N TYR A 124 -5.13 0.40 -11.13
CA TYR A 124 -6.43 0.74 -11.73
C TYR A 124 -6.33 1.04 -13.22
N ARG A 125 -5.29 1.76 -13.65
CA ARG A 125 -5.04 2.00 -15.07
C ARG A 125 -4.86 0.69 -15.83
N LYS A 126 -4.05 -0.23 -15.29
CA LYS A 126 -3.82 -1.53 -15.91
C LYS A 126 -5.10 -2.37 -15.96
N LEU A 127 -5.87 -2.41 -14.87
CA LEU A 127 -7.15 -3.12 -14.83
C LEU A 127 -8.15 -2.54 -15.83
N LYS A 128 -8.17 -1.25 -16.04
CA LYS A 128 -9.06 -0.62 -17.01
C LYS A 128 -8.75 -1.08 -18.44
N HIS A 129 -7.49 -1.23 -18.81
CA HIS A 129 -7.09 -1.60 -20.17
C HIS A 129 -6.93 -3.12 -20.38
N GLU A 130 -6.47 -3.86 -19.37
CA GLU A 130 -6.03 -5.25 -19.52
C GLU A 130 -6.58 -6.17 -18.40
N GLY A 131 -7.55 -5.71 -17.63
CA GLY A 131 -7.94 -6.41 -16.39
C GLY A 131 -8.88 -7.59 -16.62
N ARG A 132 -9.52 -7.72 -17.77
CA ARG A 132 -10.48 -8.78 -18.02
C ARG A 132 -9.77 -10.11 -18.27
N VAL A 133 -10.08 -11.12 -17.45
CA VAL A 133 -9.46 -12.46 -17.56
C VAL A 133 -9.83 -13.16 -18.87
N ARG A 134 -11.06 -12.95 -19.36
CA ARG A 134 -11.54 -13.46 -20.66
C ARG A 134 -11.82 -12.28 -21.56
N GLU A 135 -11.38 -12.37 -22.79
CA GLU A 135 -11.66 -11.37 -23.82
C GLU A 135 -13.18 -11.25 -24.04
N HIS A 136 -13.65 -10.01 -24.16
CA HIS A 136 -15.04 -9.72 -24.50
C HIS A 136 -15.12 -9.29 -25.97
N PRO A 137 -16.08 -9.77 -26.77
CA PRO A 137 -16.15 -9.48 -28.22
C PRO A 137 -16.16 -7.98 -28.55
N GLU A 138 -16.80 -7.15 -27.71
CA GLU A 138 -16.92 -5.69 -27.92
C GLU A 138 -15.91 -4.86 -27.15
N HIS A 139 -15.42 -5.36 -26.01
CA HIS A 139 -14.62 -4.58 -25.07
C HIS A 139 -13.22 -5.16 -24.82
N GLY A 140 -12.84 -6.22 -25.54
CA GLY A 140 -11.55 -6.87 -25.38
C GLY A 140 -11.25 -7.24 -23.93
N HIS A 141 -10.08 -6.84 -23.43
CA HIS A 141 -9.64 -7.06 -22.07
C HIS A 141 -9.94 -5.91 -21.08
N GLU A 142 -10.72 -4.92 -21.51
CA GLU A 142 -11.06 -3.77 -20.64
C GLU A 142 -12.04 -4.13 -19.54
N LEU A 143 -11.77 -3.68 -18.31
CA LEU A 143 -12.75 -3.72 -17.22
C LEU A 143 -13.62 -2.45 -17.22
N SER A 144 -14.91 -2.64 -16.93
CA SER A 144 -15.82 -1.52 -16.75
C SER A 144 -15.43 -0.66 -15.54
N ASP A 145 -15.72 0.63 -15.60
CA ASP A 145 -15.47 1.56 -14.49
C ASP A 145 -16.15 1.10 -13.19
N THR A 146 -17.36 0.53 -13.30
CA THR A 146 -18.09 -0.03 -12.15
C THR A 146 -17.31 -1.17 -11.50
N MET A 147 -16.64 -2.03 -12.28
CA MET A 147 -15.83 -3.13 -11.73
C MET A 147 -14.59 -2.58 -11.03
N VAL A 148 -13.89 -1.61 -11.63
CA VAL A 148 -12.73 -0.96 -11.03
C VAL A 148 -13.12 -0.25 -9.72
N LEU A 149 -14.29 0.40 -9.67
CA LEU A 149 -14.83 1.01 -8.46
C LEU A 149 -15.11 -0.01 -7.35
N ARG A 150 -15.66 -1.17 -7.69
CA ARG A 150 -15.89 -2.25 -6.70
C ARG A 150 -14.57 -2.78 -6.13
N ILE A 151 -13.56 -2.98 -6.99
CA ILE A 151 -12.21 -3.40 -6.57
C ILE A 151 -11.60 -2.33 -5.68
N HIS A 152 -11.72 -1.04 -6.06
CA HIS A 152 -11.27 0.08 -5.25
C HIS A 152 -11.94 0.11 -3.87
N ALA A 153 -13.27 -0.02 -3.81
CA ALA A 153 -14.01 0.01 -2.54
C ALA A 153 -13.56 -1.09 -1.59
N MET A 154 -13.34 -2.32 -2.11
CA MET A 154 -12.83 -3.43 -1.31
C MET A 154 -11.40 -3.16 -0.84
N LEU A 155 -10.49 -2.74 -1.73
CA LEU A 155 -9.10 -2.46 -1.39
C LEU A 155 -8.98 -1.31 -0.39
N HIS A 156 -9.80 -0.25 -0.55
CA HIS A 156 -9.87 0.86 0.38
C HIS A 156 -10.28 0.40 1.79
N ARG A 157 -11.30 -0.45 1.90
CA ARG A 157 -11.75 -1.01 3.18
C ARG A 157 -10.65 -1.85 3.82
N CYS A 158 -10.06 -2.79 3.07
CA CYS A 158 -8.97 -3.63 3.56
C CYS A 158 -7.77 -2.82 4.07
N LEU A 159 -7.37 -1.77 3.34
CA LEU A 159 -6.27 -0.90 3.76
C LEU A 159 -6.66 0.04 4.90
N LYS A 160 -7.94 0.39 5.07
CA LYS A 160 -8.44 1.10 6.25
C LYS A 160 -8.34 0.24 7.50
N ASP A 161 -8.68 -1.05 7.39
CA ASP A 161 -8.54 -1.99 8.50
C ASP A 161 -7.05 -2.26 8.81
N ALA A 162 -6.17 -2.25 7.79
CA ALA A 162 -4.71 -2.31 7.98
C ALA A 162 -4.16 -1.08 8.73
N GLU A 163 -4.69 0.11 8.46
CA GLU A 163 -4.35 1.34 9.20
C GLU A 163 -4.83 1.26 10.65
N ALA A 164 -6.05 0.79 10.89
CA ALA A 164 -6.60 0.60 12.23
C ALA A 164 -5.84 -0.46 13.04
N ALA A 165 -5.29 -1.48 12.38
CA ALA A 165 -4.45 -2.52 12.98
C ALA A 165 -2.97 -2.13 13.08
N HIS A 166 -2.58 -0.89 12.77
CA HIS A 166 -1.20 -0.40 12.76
C HIS A 166 -0.24 -1.22 11.86
N VAL A 167 -0.76 -1.90 10.85
CA VAL A 167 0.00 -2.60 9.81
C VAL A 167 0.57 -1.61 8.80
N ILE A 168 -0.16 -0.53 8.54
CA ILE A 168 0.29 0.62 7.75
C ILE A 168 0.02 1.91 8.51
N ALA A 169 0.87 2.93 8.28
CA ALA A 169 0.74 4.22 8.94
C ALA A 169 -0.45 5.05 8.44
N ARG A 170 -0.78 4.93 7.15
CA ARG A 170 -1.87 5.65 6.50
C ARG A 170 -2.37 4.88 5.29
N ASN A 171 -3.68 4.90 5.07
CA ASN A 171 -4.29 4.27 3.91
C ASN A 171 -3.91 5.02 2.61
N PRO A 172 -3.16 4.40 1.68
CA PRO A 172 -2.78 5.04 0.43
C PRO A 172 -3.93 5.17 -0.58
N CYS A 173 -5.09 4.58 -0.27
CA CYS A 173 -6.27 4.53 -1.15
C CYS A 173 -7.22 5.75 -0.98
N LEU A 174 -6.85 6.74 -0.18
CA LEU A 174 -7.73 7.82 0.30
C LEU A 174 -8.31 8.76 -0.77
N LEU A 175 -7.91 8.69 -2.05
CA LEU A 175 -8.45 9.58 -3.10
C LEU A 175 -8.54 8.87 -4.45
N TYR A 176 -9.58 8.08 -4.65
CA TYR A 176 -10.07 7.79 -5.99
C TYR A 176 -11.27 8.69 -6.28
N THR A 177 -11.04 9.83 -6.89
CA THR A 177 -12.10 10.59 -7.57
C THR A 177 -12.28 9.94 -8.94
N SER A 178 -13.26 9.03 -9.05
CA SER A 178 -13.78 8.65 -10.36
C SER A 178 -14.30 9.93 -11.03
N PRO A 179 -14.01 10.18 -12.32
CA PRO A 179 -14.70 11.22 -13.05
C PRO A 179 -16.20 10.94 -12.93
N SER A 180 -16.95 11.93 -12.42
CA SER A 180 -18.38 11.84 -12.23
C SER A 180 -19.04 11.44 -13.56
N PRO A 181 -20.08 10.58 -13.55
CA PRO A 181 -20.86 10.33 -14.75
C PRO A 181 -21.40 11.61 -15.42
N ARG A 182 -21.52 12.69 -14.65
CA ARG A 182 -21.94 14.03 -15.15
C ARG A 182 -20.87 14.74 -15.98
N ASP A 183 -19.57 14.41 -15.78
CA ASP A 183 -18.48 15.05 -16.55
C ASP A 183 -18.30 14.40 -17.94
N ARG A 184 -18.97 13.26 -18.22
CA ARG A 184 -18.95 12.60 -19.54
C ARG A 184 -19.99 13.13 -20.52
N SER A 185 -20.92 13.97 -20.07
CA SER A 185 -22.00 14.51 -20.92
C SER A 185 -21.69 15.87 -21.53
N LEU A 186 -20.44 16.36 -21.38
CA LEU A 186 -19.99 17.68 -21.87
C LEU A 186 -18.84 17.57 -22.91
N SER A 187 -18.75 16.44 -23.64
CA SER A 187 -17.84 16.29 -24.79
C SER A 187 -18.60 15.91 -26.01
#